data_708effa37eee4c5a69baabd7ac5a970c
#
_entry.id   708effa37eee4c5a69baabd7ac5a970c
#
_cell.length_a   1.000
_cell.length_b   1.000
_cell.length_c   1.000
_cell.angle_alpha   90.00
_cell.angle_beta   90.00
_cell.angle_gamma   90.00
#
_symmetry.space_group_name_H-M   'P 1'
#
loop_
_entity.id
_entity.type
_entity.pdbx_description
1 polymer ?
#
loop_
_entity_poly.entity_id
_entity_poly.type
_entity_poly.pdbx_seq_one_letter_code
_entity_poly.pdbx_strand_id
1 'polypeptide(L)'
;MPCLPGEKLGHRRLTLGELRTDEILTHEVFNTHHSETQMMRYLKKLENKDISLVHSMISLGSCTMKYNPYINDWAAGLKEFTLAHPDMPEKYIQGTLEVLYEIQEDMKKITGLPGLTGQPVAGAQGELVGLKLFQAYHADKGNAHIKDTIIIPRSAHGTNPATATMAGYE
;
A
#
# COMPACT_ATOMS: atom_id res chain seq x y z
N MET A 1 4.38 -23.52 -19.42
CA MET A 1 4.94 -22.68 -20.49
C MET A 1 6.45 -22.81 -20.41
N PRO A 2 7.18 -23.21 -21.47
CA PRO A 2 8.62 -23.24 -21.45
C PRO A 2 9.15 -21.80 -21.43
N CYS A 3 10.09 -21.53 -20.52
CA CYS A 3 10.82 -20.26 -20.52
C CYS A 3 11.52 -20.10 -21.87
N LEU A 4 11.29 -18.99 -22.52
CA LEU A 4 12.06 -18.60 -23.69
C LEU A 4 13.54 -18.49 -23.29
N PRO A 5 14.49 -18.96 -24.13
CA PRO A 5 15.89 -18.84 -23.83
C PRO A 5 16.24 -17.37 -23.67
N GLY A 6 16.89 -17.04 -22.54
CA GLY A 6 17.20 -15.69 -22.14
C GLY A 6 17.95 -14.93 -23.24
N GLU A 7 17.29 -13.97 -23.86
CA GLU A 7 17.99 -12.84 -24.44
C GLU A 7 18.82 -12.24 -23.31
N LYS A 8 20.15 -12.34 -23.43
CA LYS A 8 21.05 -11.55 -22.60
C LYS A 8 20.61 -10.11 -22.78
N LEU A 9 20.05 -9.50 -21.75
CA LEU A 9 19.87 -8.05 -21.68
C LEU A 9 21.25 -7.45 -22.00
N GLY A 10 21.48 -7.14 -23.27
CA GLY A 10 22.69 -6.49 -23.70
C GLY A 10 22.77 -5.18 -22.95
N HIS A 11 23.78 -5.02 -22.12
CA HIS A 11 24.08 -3.73 -21.53
C HIS A 11 24.25 -2.75 -22.70
N ARG A 12 23.21 -1.97 -22.99
CA ARG A 12 23.28 -0.90 -23.98
C ARG A 12 24.39 0.03 -23.47
N ARG A 13 25.52 0.02 -24.14
CA ARG A 13 26.56 1.03 -23.88
C ARG A 13 26.00 2.35 -24.39
N LEU A 14 25.76 3.27 -23.46
CA LEU A 14 25.42 4.64 -23.81
C LEU A 14 26.59 5.21 -24.64
N THR A 15 26.29 5.85 -25.74
CA THR A 15 27.28 6.59 -26.50
C THR A 15 27.65 7.87 -25.75
N LEU A 16 28.86 8.40 -25.97
CA LEU A 16 29.31 9.62 -25.28
C LEU A 16 28.34 10.80 -25.44
N GLY A 17 27.60 10.87 -26.55
CA GLY A 17 26.55 11.89 -26.77
C GLY A 17 25.25 11.67 -25.99
N GLU A 18 25.05 10.48 -25.39
CA GLU A 18 23.88 10.17 -24.55
C GLU A 18 24.15 10.39 -23.07
N LEU A 19 25.38 10.70 -22.70
CA LEU A 19 25.75 10.97 -21.31
C LEU A 19 25.34 12.38 -20.93
N ARG A 20 24.75 12.49 -19.77
CA ARG A 20 24.43 13.76 -19.16
C ARG A 20 25.71 14.54 -18.87
N THR A 21 25.79 15.81 -19.24
CA THR A 21 26.96 16.66 -19.08
C THR A 21 26.76 17.79 -18.07
N ASP A 22 25.53 18.02 -17.61
CA ASP A 22 25.24 19.00 -16.59
C ASP A 22 25.56 18.47 -15.18
N GLU A 23 25.87 19.36 -14.27
CA GLU A 23 26.09 19.01 -12.88
C GLU A 23 24.79 18.49 -12.24
N ILE A 24 24.87 17.43 -11.45
CA ILE A 24 23.75 16.82 -10.73
C ILE A 24 24.03 16.84 -9.24
N LEU A 25 22.95 16.91 -8.44
CA LEU A 25 23.00 16.85 -6.98
C LEU A 25 23.99 17.90 -6.40
N THR A 26 23.96 19.12 -6.91
CA THR A 26 24.89 20.19 -6.53
C THR A 26 24.68 20.73 -5.11
N HIS A 27 23.53 20.42 -4.48
CA HIS A 27 23.26 20.85 -3.12
C HIS A 27 24.26 20.20 -2.14
N GLU A 28 24.73 20.97 -1.18
CA GLU A 28 25.78 20.59 -0.21
C GLU A 28 25.47 19.24 0.49
N VAL A 29 24.21 18.97 0.80
CA VAL A 29 23.80 17.74 1.49
C VAL A 29 24.21 16.45 0.76
N PHE A 30 24.27 16.49 -0.57
CA PHE A 30 24.69 15.34 -1.38
C PHE A 30 26.20 15.19 -1.49
N ASN A 31 26.96 16.18 -0.98
CA ASN A 31 28.40 16.27 -1.13
C ASN A 31 29.16 16.31 0.21
N THR A 32 28.49 16.04 1.33
CA THR A 32 29.10 16.20 2.67
C THR A 32 29.05 14.94 3.54
N HIS A 33 28.15 14.00 3.30
CA HIS A 33 27.94 12.85 4.18
C HIS A 33 28.43 11.54 3.53
N HIS A 34 29.74 11.46 3.27
CA HIS A 34 30.33 10.38 2.48
C HIS A 34 30.73 9.12 3.27
N SER A 35 30.78 9.18 4.60
CA SER A 35 31.02 8.00 5.42
C SER A 35 29.74 7.49 6.07
N GLU A 36 29.68 6.18 6.36
CA GLU A 36 28.53 5.58 7.06
C GLU A 36 28.20 6.34 8.36
N THR A 37 29.21 6.61 9.18
CA THR A 37 29.02 7.32 10.44
C THR A 37 28.46 8.74 10.24
N GLN A 38 28.94 9.47 9.23
CA GLN A 38 28.42 10.81 8.92
C GLN A 38 26.97 10.73 8.45
N MET A 39 26.64 9.79 7.59
CA MET A 39 25.28 9.57 7.10
C MET A 39 24.34 9.22 8.25
N MET A 40 24.72 8.27 9.12
CA MET A 40 23.91 7.88 10.28
C MET A 40 23.66 9.05 11.22
N ARG A 41 24.64 9.89 11.49
CA ARG A 41 24.49 11.10 12.32
C ARG A 41 23.58 12.13 11.65
N TYR A 42 23.69 12.28 10.34
CA TYR A 42 22.83 13.18 9.57
C TYR A 42 21.37 12.71 9.58
N LEU A 43 21.13 11.44 9.33
CA LEU A 43 19.78 10.84 9.39
C LEU A 43 19.18 11.00 10.79
N LYS A 44 19.95 10.74 11.85
CA LYS A 44 19.49 10.94 13.22
C LYS A 44 19.16 12.40 13.54
N LYS A 45 19.95 13.34 13.00
CA LYS A 45 19.65 14.76 13.11
C LYS A 45 18.33 15.15 12.43
N LEU A 46 18.02 14.55 11.28
CA LEU A 46 16.74 14.75 10.59
C LEU A 46 15.59 14.13 11.37
N GLU A 47 15.75 12.87 11.79
CA GLU A 47 14.77 12.14 12.59
C GLU A 47 14.35 12.94 13.84
N ASN A 48 15.34 13.52 14.55
CA ASN A 48 15.08 14.31 15.77
C ASN A 48 14.31 15.61 15.52
N LYS A 49 14.14 16.02 14.27
CA LYS A 49 13.31 17.20 13.91
C LYS A 49 11.87 16.83 13.65
N ASP A 50 11.59 15.56 13.46
CA ASP A 50 10.26 15.05 13.18
C ASP A 50 9.63 14.43 14.44
N ILE A 51 8.32 14.18 14.35
CA ILE A 51 7.57 13.51 15.40
C ILE A 51 7.82 12.00 15.27
N SER A 52 8.25 11.37 16.36
CA SER A 52 8.42 9.91 16.39
C SER A 52 7.60 9.27 17.51
N LEU A 53 7.29 7.99 17.36
CA LEU A 53 6.54 7.20 18.35
C LEU A 53 7.27 7.04 19.69
N VAL A 54 8.58 7.26 19.71
CA VAL A 54 9.41 7.09 20.91
C VAL A 54 9.13 8.20 21.94
N HIS A 55 8.67 9.35 21.49
CA HIS A 55 8.44 10.52 22.36
C HIS A 55 7.20 11.34 22.02
N SER A 56 6.35 10.88 21.10
CA SER A 56 5.15 11.62 20.70
C SER A 56 4.10 10.69 20.07
N MET A 57 2.84 11.11 20.11
CA MET A 57 1.75 10.49 19.36
C MET A 57 1.64 11.15 17.98
N ILE A 58 1.60 10.34 16.95
CA ILE A 58 1.38 10.80 15.58
C ILE A 58 -0.11 10.78 15.28
N SER A 59 -0.69 11.94 14.97
CA SER A 59 -2.11 12.12 14.66
C SER A 59 -2.43 11.98 13.16
N LEU A 60 -1.81 11.01 12.47
CA LEU A 60 -1.98 10.79 11.03
C LEU A 60 -2.88 9.58 10.73
N GLY A 61 -3.51 9.56 9.56
CA GLY A 61 -4.47 8.52 9.14
C GLY A 61 -3.93 7.09 9.15
N SER A 62 -2.64 6.86 8.96
CA SER A 62 -2.01 5.53 9.02
C SER A 62 -1.28 5.27 10.35
N CYS A 63 -1.76 5.84 11.45
CA CYS A 63 -1.15 5.70 12.78
C CYS A 63 -1.02 4.24 13.24
N THR A 64 -1.98 3.39 12.90
CA THR A 64 -1.98 1.97 13.22
C THR A 64 -0.70 1.28 12.76
N MET A 65 -0.18 1.62 11.60
CA MET A 65 1.08 1.06 11.09
C MET A 65 2.29 1.46 11.94
N LYS A 66 2.26 2.65 12.58
CA LYS A 66 3.32 3.13 13.46
C LYS A 66 3.28 2.46 14.84
N TYR A 67 2.10 2.02 15.27
CA TYR A 67 1.88 1.33 16.55
C TYR A 67 1.89 -0.19 16.41
N ASN A 68 2.28 -0.71 15.25
CA ASN A 68 2.39 -2.14 15.04
C ASN A 68 3.45 -2.74 15.99
N PRO A 69 3.09 -3.72 16.83
CA PRO A 69 4.06 -4.39 17.68
C PRO A 69 5.14 -5.11 16.87
N TYR A 70 6.39 -5.07 17.29
CA TYR A 70 7.49 -5.75 16.60
C TYR A 70 7.24 -7.25 16.39
N ILE A 71 6.48 -7.88 17.29
CA ILE A 71 6.10 -9.29 17.13
C ILE A 71 5.26 -9.53 15.88
N ASN A 72 4.44 -8.55 15.49
CA ASN A 72 3.65 -8.65 14.26
C ASN A 72 4.53 -8.61 13.02
N ASP A 73 5.52 -7.73 13.00
CA ASP A 73 6.49 -7.63 11.89
C ASP A 73 7.32 -8.93 11.79
N TRP A 74 7.75 -9.45 12.93
CA TRP A 74 8.45 -10.73 12.98
C TRP A 74 7.59 -11.88 12.47
N ALA A 75 6.35 -11.99 12.93
CA ALA A 75 5.43 -13.03 12.50
C ALA A 75 5.09 -12.92 10.99
N ALA A 76 4.84 -11.69 10.50
CA ALA A 76 4.60 -11.45 9.08
C ALA A 76 5.81 -11.78 8.20
N GLY A 77 7.03 -11.73 8.75
CA GLY A 77 8.27 -12.08 8.06
C GLY A 77 8.62 -13.58 8.03
N LEU A 78 7.83 -14.43 8.67
CA LEU A 78 8.06 -15.88 8.66
C LEU A 78 7.97 -16.44 7.23
N LYS A 79 8.92 -17.28 6.87
CA LYS A 79 9.04 -17.83 5.51
C LYS A 79 7.81 -18.65 5.10
N GLU A 80 7.16 -19.28 6.04
CA GLU A 80 5.95 -20.08 5.88
C GLU A 80 4.78 -19.25 5.32
N PHE A 81 4.77 -17.95 5.59
CA PHE A 81 3.79 -17.01 5.04
C PHE A 81 4.32 -16.25 3.82
N THR A 82 5.54 -15.73 3.90
CA THR A 82 6.08 -14.83 2.87
C THR A 82 6.44 -15.55 1.55
N LEU A 83 6.71 -16.85 1.59
CA LEU A 83 7.02 -17.66 0.41
C LEU A 83 5.80 -18.37 -0.18
N ALA A 84 4.63 -18.25 0.43
CA ALA A 84 3.39 -18.81 -0.11
C ALA A 84 2.96 -18.02 -1.36
N HIS A 85 2.92 -18.69 -2.51
CA HIS A 85 2.42 -18.09 -3.74
C HIS A 85 0.88 -18.08 -3.74
N PRO A 86 0.20 -17.02 -4.21
CA PRO A 86 -1.26 -16.96 -4.25
C PRO A 86 -1.93 -18.10 -5.02
N ASP A 87 -1.30 -18.59 -6.08
CA ASP A 87 -1.80 -19.71 -6.91
C ASP A 87 -1.31 -21.09 -6.43
N MET A 88 -0.74 -21.17 -5.22
CA MET A 88 -0.36 -22.46 -4.66
C MET A 88 -1.61 -23.30 -4.35
N PRO A 89 -1.58 -24.62 -4.59
CA PRO A 89 -2.73 -25.48 -4.24
C PRO A 89 -3.11 -25.35 -2.77
N GLU A 90 -4.40 -25.22 -2.49
CA GLU A 90 -4.96 -24.93 -1.14
C GLU A 90 -4.42 -25.85 -0.05
N LYS A 91 -4.17 -27.12 -0.37
CA LYS A 91 -3.63 -28.10 0.60
C LYS A 91 -2.28 -27.71 1.20
N TYR A 92 -1.53 -26.77 0.58
CA TYR A 92 -0.23 -26.31 1.04
C TYR A 92 -0.28 -24.96 1.78
N ILE A 93 -1.41 -24.26 1.73
CA ILE A 93 -1.57 -22.92 2.31
C ILE A 93 -2.69 -22.85 3.36
N GLN A 94 -3.05 -23.99 3.96
CA GLN A 94 -4.16 -24.06 4.93
C GLN A 94 -3.97 -23.10 6.11
N GLY A 95 -2.76 -22.97 6.65
CA GLY A 95 -2.49 -22.02 7.74
C GLY A 95 -2.68 -20.55 7.34
N THR A 96 -2.33 -20.18 6.11
CA THR A 96 -2.61 -18.82 5.58
C THR A 96 -4.10 -18.59 5.41
N LEU A 97 -4.83 -19.57 4.91
CA LEU A 97 -6.28 -19.49 4.76
C LEU A 97 -6.99 -19.40 6.11
N GLU A 98 -6.51 -20.12 7.12
CA GLU A 98 -7.02 -20.06 8.49
C GLU A 98 -6.85 -18.67 9.10
N VAL A 99 -5.67 -18.07 8.98
CA VAL A 99 -5.42 -16.67 9.41
C VAL A 99 -6.39 -15.69 8.73
N LEU A 100 -6.57 -15.82 7.41
CA LEU A 100 -7.50 -14.97 6.67
C LEU A 100 -8.95 -15.16 7.12
N TYR A 101 -9.35 -16.39 7.38
CA TYR A 101 -10.69 -16.71 7.87
C TYR A 101 -10.92 -16.14 9.27
N GLU A 102 -10.01 -16.38 10.19
CA GLU A 102 -10.14 -15.91 11.58
C GLU A 102 -10.21 -14.39 11.67
N ILE A 103 -9.36 -13.66 10.91
CA ILE A 103 -9.43 -12.20 10.92
C ILE A 103 -10.74 -11.67 10.33
N GLN A 104 -11.32 -12.34 9.34
CA GLN A 104 -12.65 -11.98 8.83
C GLN A 104 -13.71 -12.14 9.91
N GLU A 105 -13.71 -13.27 10.64
CA GLU A 105 -14.67 -13.53 11.70
C GLU A 105 -14.53 -12.56 12.88
N ASP A 106 -13.30 -12.22 13.24
CA ASP A 106 -13.06 -11.26 14.31
C ASP A 106 -13.47 -9.83 13.91
N MET A 107 -13.18 -9.42 12.70
CA MET A 107 -13.62 -8.12 12.18
C MET A 107 -15.14 -8.02 12.07
N LYS A 108 -15.83 -9.08 11.68
CA LYS A 108 -17.31 -9.14 11.70
C LYS A 108 -17.87 -8.96 13.10
N LYS A 109 -17.25 -9.61 14.10
CA LYS A 109 -17.64 -9.45 15.52
C LYS A 109 -17.43 -8.02 16.01
N ILE A 110 -16.26 -7.42 15.68
CA ILE A 110 -15.89 -6.07 16.14
C ILE A 110 -16.79 -5.01 15.51
N THR A 111 -17.08 -5.13 14.22
CA THR A 111 -17.85 -4.12 13.46
C THR A 111 -19.37 -4.34 13.53
N GLY A 112 -19.81 -5.54 13.87
CA GLY A 112 -21.22 -5.93 13.78
C GLY A 112 -21.74 -6.10 12.34
N LEU A 113 -20.84 -6.08 11.34
CA LEU A 113 -21.21 -6.25 9.93
C LEU A 113 -21.24 -7.74 9.55
N PRO A 114 -22.17 -8.16 8.67
CA PRO A 114 -22.36 -9.56 8.32
C PRO A 114 -21.27 -10.12 7.37
N GLY A 115 -20.54 -9.26 6.68
CA GLY A 115 -19.54 -9.65 5.69
C GLY A 115 -18.31 -8.77 5.73
N LEU A 116 -17.19 -9.36 5.30
CA LEU A 116 -15.90 -8.68 5.14
C LEU A 116 -15.20 -9.29 3.93
N THR A 117 -14.47 -8.47 3.21
CA THR A 117 -13.54 -8.93 2.17
C THR A 117 -12.13 -8.44 2.47
N GLY A 118 -11.15 -9.31 2.31
CA GLY A 118 -9.72 -8.99 2.38
C GLY A 118 -9.07 -8.73 1.02
N GLN A 119 -9.86 -8.59 -0.07
CA GLN A 119 -9.33 -8.39 -1.42
C GLN A 119 -8.62 -7.04 -1.62
N PRO A 120 -9.10 -5.90 -1.06
CA PRO A 120 -8.39 -4.64 -1.19
C PRO A 120 -7.01 -4.70 -0.54
N VAL A 121 -5.97 -4.27 -1.27
CA VAL A 121 -4.58 -4.24 -0.76
C VAL A 121 -4.24 -2.90 -0.07
N ALA A 122 -5.08 -1.90 -0.20
CA ALA A 122 -4.91 -0.59 0.42
C ALA A 122 -6.25 0.10 0.67
N GLY A 123 -6.26 1.16 1.51
CA GLY A 123 -7.46 1.93 1.83
C GLY A 123 -8.19 2.47 0.61
N ALA A 124 -7.45 3.02 -0.38
CA ALA A 124 -8.04 3.51 -1.63
C ALA A 124 -8.78 2.43 -2.42
N GLN A 125 -8.28 1.20 -2.42
CA GLN A 125 -9.00 0.07 -3.04
C GLN A 125 -10.23 -0.34 -2.24
N GLY A 126 -10.19 -0.23 -0.92
CA GLY A 126 -11.35 -0.43 -0.06
C GLY A 126 -12.47 0.57 -0.39
N GLU A 127 -12.12 1.84 -0.58
CA GLU A 127 -13.06 2.86 -1.05
C GLU A 127 -13.68 2.50 -2.40
N LEU A 128 -12.85 2.11 -3.38
CA LEU A 128 -13.32 1.71 -4.71
C LEU A 128 -14.27 0.51 -4.65
N VAL A 129 -13.92 -0.51 -3.87
CA VAL A 129 -14.77 -1.70 -3.68
C VAL A 129 -16.10 -1.29 -3.05
N GLY A 130 -16.10 -0.43 -2.04
CA GLY A 130 -17.32 0.11 -1.42
C GLY A 130 -18.21 0.81 -2.43
N LEU A 131 -17.65 1.69 -3.27
CA LEU A 131 -18.40 2.39 -4.32
C LEU A 131 -18.98 1.43 -5.37
N LYS A 132 -18.21 0.40 -5.76
CA LYS A 132 -18.71 -0.65 -6.67
C LYS A 132 -19.83 -1.48 -6.05
N LEU A 133 -19.80 -1.73 -4.75
CA LEU A 133 -20.90 -2.39 -4.05
C LEU A 133 -22.16 -1.51 -4.04
N PHE A 134 -22.03 -0.19 -3.82
CA PHE A 134 -23.17 0.73 -3.93
C PHE A 134 -23.75 0.75 -5.34
N GLN A 135 -22.90 0.77 -6.37
CA GLN A 135 -23.37 0.69 -7.77
C GLN A 135 -24.17 -0.61 -8.03
N ALA A 136 -23.60 -1.74 -7.61
CA ALA A 136 -24.26 -3.04 -7.76
C ALA A 136 -25.60 -3.08 -7.02
N TYR A 137 -25.67 -2.55 -5.80
CA TYR A 137 -26.90 -2.45 -5.03
C TYR A 137 -27.96 -1.59 -5.75
N HIS A 138 -27.57 -0.42 -6.26
CA HIS A 138 -28.48 0.46 -6.98
C HIS A 138 -28.92 -0.12 -8.32
N ALA A 139 -28.05 -0.87 -8.99
CA ALA A 139 -28.42 -1.61 -10.20
C ALA A 139 -29.47 -2.69 -9.91
N ASP A 140 -29.27 -3.47 -8.85
CA ASP A 140 -30.25 -4.49 -8.40
C ASP A 140 -31.62 -3.87 -8.05
N LYS A 141 -31.63 -2.66 -7.48
CA LYS A 141 -32.83 -1.90 -7.18
C LYS A 141 -33.44 -1.17 -8.39
N GLY A 142 -32.86 -1.23 -9.56
CA GLY A 142 -33.33 -0.58 -10.78
C GLY A 142 -33.21 0.94 -10.79
N ASN A 143 -32.41 1.53 -9.91
CA ASN A 143 -32.24 2.98 -9.76
C ASN A 143 -30.84 3.50 -10.01
N ALA A 144 -29.97 2.72 -10.66
CA ALA A 144 -28.59 3.09 -10.97
C ALA A 144 -28.49 4.39 -11.79
N HIS A 145 -29.43 4.61 -12.70
CA HIS A 145 -29.49 5.81 -13.54
C HIS A 145 -29.89 7.09 -12.80
N ILE A 146 -30.30 6.99 -11.53
CA ILE A 146 -30.65 8.13 -10.67
C ILE A 146 -29.60 8.34 -9.59
N LYS A 147 -28.90 7.27 -9.22
CA LYS A 147 -27.89 7.25 -8.15
C LYS A 147 -26.49 7.17 -8.72
N ASP A 148 -26.14 8.15 -9.55
CA ASP A 148 -24.87 8.27 -10.28
C ASP A 148 -23.96 9.38 -9.74
N THR A 149 -24.47 10.22 -8.85
CA THR A 149 -23.76 11.35 -8.26
C THR A 149 -23.30 11.07 -6.84
N ILE A 150 -22.08 11.50 -6.50
CA ILE A 150 -21.52 11.38 -5.16
C ILE A 150 -21.12 12.75 -4.61
N ILE A 151 -21.53 13.05 -3.38
CA ILE A 151 -21.16 14.31 -2.72
C ILE A 151 -19.89 14.10 -1.93
N ILE A 152 -18.85 14.86 -2.26
CA ILE A 152 -17.54 14.79 -1.62
C ILE A 152 -17.22 16.14 -0.99
N PRO A 153 -16.88 16.21 0.31
CA PRO A 153 -16.43 17.45 0.94
C PRO A 153 -15.19 18.03 0.23
N ARG A 154 -15.13 19.35 0.07
CA ARG A 154 -13.99 20.00 -0.58
C ARG A 154 -12.66 19.75 0.13
N SER A 155 -12.70 19.48 1.43
CA SER A 155 -11.55 19.15 2.28
C SER A 155 -11.28 17.65 2.39
N ALA A 156 -11.94 16.80 1.59
CA ALA A 156 -11.73 15.35 1.63
C ALA A 156 -10.31 14.98 1.19
N HIS A 157 -9.86 13.83 1.66
CA HIS A 157 -8.60 13.23 1.20
C HIS A 157 -8.64 12.99 -0.31
N GLY A 158 -7.52 13.15 -1.00
CA GLY A 158 -7.43 13.05 -2.46
C GLY A 158 -7.89 11.70 -3.05
N THR A 159 -7.87 10.63 -2.27
CA THR A 159 -8.40 9.32 -2.71
C THR A 159 -9.92 9.32 -2.90
N ASN A 160 -10.68 10.12 -2.13
CA ASN A 160 -12.13 10.13 -2.24
C ASN A 160 -12.61 10.59 -3.64
N PRO A 161 -12.22 11.77 -4.17
CA PRO A 161 -12.58 12.14 -5.53
C PRO A 161 -11.97 11.22 -6.59
N ALA A 162 -10.76 10.71 -6.38
CA ALA A 162 -10.11 9.81 -7.30
C ALA A 162 -10.89 8.49 -7.46
N THR A 163 -11.27 7.86 -6.36
CA THR A 163 -12.04 6.61 -6.37
C THR A 163 -13.46 6.81 -6.89
N ALA A 164 -14.10 7.94 -6.59
CA ALA A 164 -15.41 8.29 -7.17
C ALA A 164 -15.33 8.36 -8.70
N THR A 165 -14.37 9.08 -9.24
CA THR A 165 -14.13 9.16 -10.70
C THR A 165 -13.80 7.80 -11.32
N MET A 166 -12.93 7.00 -10.68
CA MET A 166 -12.59 5.65 -11.13
C MET A 166 -13.81 4.71 -11.11
N ALA A 167 -14.70 4.88 -10.16
CA ALA A 167 -15.96 4.13 -10.09
C ALA A 167 -16.95 4.56 -11.16
N GLY A 168 -16.81 5.75 -11.74
CA GLY A 168 -17.72 6.30 -12.76
C GLY A 168 -18.87 7.11 -12.17
N TYR A 169 -18.70 7.68 -10.97
CA TYR A 169 -19.63 8.66 -10.41
C TYR A 169 -19.32 10.08 -10.90
N GLU A 170 -20.35 10.91 -10.94
CA GLU A 170 -20.26 12.36 -11.18
C GLU A 170 -20.16 13.14 -9.86
#